data_e25f3cf51698b40816ead1fb97ef32e2
#
_entry.id   e25f3cf51698b40816ead1fb97ef32e2
#
_cell.length_a   1.000
_cell.length_b   1.000
_cell.length_c   1.000
_cell.angle_alpha   90.00
_cell.angle_beta   90.00
_cell.angle_gamma   90.00
#
_symmetry.space_group_name_H-M   'P 1'
#
loop_
_entity.id
_entity.type
_entity.pdbx_description
1 polymer ?
#
loop_
_entity_poly.entity_id
_entity_poly.type
_entity_poly.pdbx_seq_one_letter_code
_entity_poly.pdbx_strand_id
1 'polypeptide(L)'
;MSPGARRILLSVIAIFIVAGLIAVWIIRGPDPMAFAGGPRVALPEYRDANPTGVPKALAQASPIERGKYLATAADCMVCHTTQGGKEYAGGLGFKLPFGTLYSTNITPDKETGIGNYSDKDFLNAVQRGIRHDGARLYPAMPYTSYTYISDDDALAIKAYLFSLPPVRASAPANTLAFPFNQRWAMMFWSALFNRDVRYEPDTSKSPEWNRGAYLAEALAHCGECHTPRNLAFALDNRKKFGGAITAGWRAFNISSDKATGVGGWRDDDLISYLSTGHAAGHGTASGPMGEAVDNSLSQLAPEDVRAIVPICAACRQSHRLICRQHWRRPRPRRTRKARPPTRAAKWCSRAPASVATAGPARARSRRQPR
;
A
#
# COMPACT_ATOMS: atom_id res chain seq x y z
N MET A 1 -39.80 -12.42 37.92
CA MET A 1 -38.38 -12.36 38.33
C MET A 1 -38.24 -11.56 39.60
N SER A 2 -37.58 -12.09 40.61
CA SER A 2 -37.37 -11.36 41.87
C SER A 2 -36.45 -10.13 41.63
N PRO A 3 -36.54 -9.06 42.47
CA PRO A 3 -35.66 -7.89 42.32
C PRO A 3 -34.17 -8.25 42.32
N GLY A 4 -33.79 -9.26 43.12
CA GLY A 4 -32.41 -9.76 43.18
C GLY A 4 -32.00 -10.44 41.87
N ALA A 5 -32.80 -11.29 41.28
CA ALA A 5 -32.54 -11.95 39.99
C ALA A 5 -32.40 -10.95 38.84
N ARG A 6 -33.21 -9.88 38.85
CA ARG A 6 -33.12 -8.79 37.83
C ARG A 6 -31.80 -8.04 37.96
N ARG A 7 -31.34 -7.73 39.19
CA ARG A 7 -30.05 -7.06 39.44
C ARG A 7 -28.89 -7.93 38.94
N ILE A 8 -28.89 -9.22 39.25
CA ILE A 8 -27.86 -10.16 38.80
C ILE A 8 -27.82 -10.21 37.25
N LEU A 9 -28.99 -10.35 36.60
CA LEU A 9 -29.06 -10.37 35.13
C LEU A 9 -28.52 -9.08 34.51
N LEU A 10 -28.88 -7.91 35.05
CA LEU A 10 -28.37 -6.62 34.55
C LEU A 10 -26.87 -6.48 34.74
N SER A 11 -26.33 -6.95 35.89
CA SER A 11 -24.89 -6.96 36.14
C SER A 11 -24.14 -7.86 35.15
N VAL A 12 -24.65 -9.04 34.90
CA VAL A 12 -24.07 -9.97 33.89
C VAL A 12 -24.08 -9.35 32.51
N ILE A 13 -25.21 -8.77 32.08
CA ILE A 13 -25.29 -8.06 30.77
C ILE A 13 -24.28 -6.92 30.71
N ALA A 14 -24.15 -6.10 31.77
CA ALA A 14 -23.20 -5.02 31.83
C ALA A 14 -21.74 -5.51 31.70
N ILE A 15 -21.40 -6.62 32.35
CA ILE A 15 -20.06 -7.24 32.27
C ILE A 15 -19.79 -7.67 30.81
N PHE A 16 -20.75 -8.34 30.15
CA PHE A 16 -20.57 -8.75 28.76
C PHE A 16 -20.45 -7.56 27.80
N ILE A 17 -21.21 -6.48 28.02
CA ILE A 17 -21.09 -5.23 27.22
C ILE A 17 -19.69 -4.62 27.41
N VAL A 18 -19.22 -4.48 28.64
CA VAL A 18 -17.89 -3.92 28.94
C VAL A 18 -16.79 -4.79 28.33
N ALA A 19 -16.87 -6.12 28.50
CA ALA A 19 -15.93 -7.05 27.90
C ALA A 19 -15.93 -6.95 26.37
N GLY A 20 -17.10 -6.83 25.74
CA GLY A 20 -17.26 -6.61 24.32
C GLY A 20 -16.62 -5.29 23.83
N LEU A 21 -16.85 -4.19 24.56
CA LEU A 21 -16.25 -2.89 24.24
C LEU A 21 -14.72 -2.93 24.35
N ILE A 22 -14.19 -3.59 25.40
CA ILE A 22 -12.74 -3.79 25.58
C ILE A 22 -12.19 -4.63 24.41
N ALA A 23 -12.86 -5.71 24.04
CA ALA A 23 -12.45 -6.55 22.90
C ALA A 23 -12.43 -5.75 21.60
N VAL A 24 -13.46 -4.96 21.31
CA VAL A 24 -13.51 -4.06 20.15
C VAL A 24 -12.37 -3.05 20.19
N TRP A 25 -12.10 -2.43 21.32
CA TRP A 25 -10.99 -1.47 21.48
C TRP A 25 -9.62 -2.14 21.23
N ILE A 26 -9.43 -3.34 21.75
CA ILE A 26 -8.20 -4.12 21.52
C ILE A 26 -8.05 -4.50 20.04
N ILE A 27 -9.11 -4.97 19.40
CA ILE A 27 -9.09 -5.43 18.00
C ILE A 27 -8.87 -4.24 17.04
N ARG A 28 -9.55 -3.12 17.28
CA ARG A 28 -9.45 -1.91 16.45
C ARG A 28 -8.03 -1.32 16.47
N GLY A 29 -7.36 -1.38 17.60
CA GLY A 29 -6.01 -0.82 17.77
C GLY A 29 -5.98 0.71 17.73
N PRO A 30 -4.77 1.30 17.78
CA PRO A 30 -4.58 2.74 17.73
C PRO A 30 -4.94 3.34 16.37
N ASP A 31 -5.12 4.65 16.35
CA ASP A 31 -5.27 5.41 15.10
C ASP A 31 -4.05 5.23 14.19
N PRO A 32 -4.23 5.10 12.86
CA PRO A 32 -3.12 5.04 11.90
C PRO A 32 -2.13 6.19 12.04
N MET A 33 -2.63 7.38 12.45
CA MET A 33 -1.83 8.58 12.66
C MET A 33 -1.36 8.78 14.12
N ALA A 34 -1.65 7.85 15.03
CA ALA A 34 -1.27 7.97 16.45
C ALA A 34 0.24 8.12 16.68
N PHE A 35 1.06 7.69 15.72
CA PHE A 35 2.52 7.86 15.77
C PHE A 35 2.98 9.33 15.71
N ALA A 36 2.16 10.21 15.14
CA ALA A 36 2.45 11.64 15.02
C ALA A 36 2.39 12.37 16.37
N GLY A 37 1.39 12.05 17.18
CA GLY A 37 1.31 12.40 18.60
C GLY A 37 0.96 13.83 18.97
N GLY A 38 0.66 14.73 18.04
CA GLY A 38 0.35 16.13 18.32
C GLY A 38 -1.16 16.47 18.27
N PRO A 39 -1.54 17.73 18.56
CA PRO A 39 -2.90 18.22 18.43
C PRO A 39 -3.24 18.37 16.94
N ARG A 40 -4.38 17.81 16.52
CA ARG A 40 -4.87 17.88 15.16
C ARG A 40 -6.04 18.83 15.04
N VAL A 41 -6.15 19.47 13.90
CA VAL A 41 -7.24 20.37 13.58
C VAL A 41 -7.83 20.02 12.22
N ALA A 42 -9.09 20.35 12.01
CA ALA A 42 -9.72 20.21 10.71
C ALA A 42 -8.99 21.10 9.67
N LEU A 43 -8.93 20.64 8.41
CA LEU A 43 -8.25 21.40 7.34
C LEU A 43 -8.66 22.89 7.24
N PRO A 44 -9.94 23.28 7.38
CA PRO A 44 -10.33 24.69 7.34
C PRO A 44 -9.80 25.53 8.51
N GLU A 45 -9.44 24.88 9.63
CA GLU A 45 -8.90 25.53 10.83
C GLU A 45 -7.38 25.63 10.82
N TYR A 46 -6.73 24.88 9.95
CA TYR A 46 -5.27 24.87 9.83
C TYR A 46 -4.77 26.18 9.23
N ARG A 47 -3.81 26.84 9.91
CA ARG A 47 -3.37 28.20 9.57
C ARG A 47 -2.12 28.25 8.70
N ASP A 48 -1.40 27.15 8.61
CA ASP A 48 -0.21 27.03 7.77
C ASP A 48 -0.55 26.54 6.35
N ALA A 49 0.48 26.23 5.55
CA ALA A 49 0.29 25.75 4.18
C ALA A 49 -0.50 24.44 4.16
N ASN A 50 -1.58 24.43 3.38
CA ASN A 50 -2.44 23.25 3.24
C ASN A 50 -1.65 22.03 2.78
N PRO A 51 -1.65 20.92 3.54
CA PRO A 51 -0.91 19.70 3.20
C PRO A 51 -1.56 18.87 2.09
N THR A 52 -2.82 19.15 1.72
CA THR A 52 -3.52 18.42 0.65
C THR A 52 -3.30 19.07 -0.72
N GLY A 53 -3.85 18.50 -1.76
CA GLY A 53 -3.72 19.01 -3.12
C GLY A 53 -2.44 18.59 -3.80
N VAL A 54 -1.95 19.40 -4.72
CA VAL A 54 -0.76 19.20 -5.53
C VAL A 54 0.41 20.09 -5.06
N PRO A 55 1.66 19.77 -5.41
CA PRO A 55 2.80 20.59 -5.09
C PRO A 55 2.72 21.97 -5.75
N LYS A 56 3.49 22.94 -5.23
CA LYS A 56 3.46 24.34 -5.70
C LYS A 56 3.69 24.48 -7.21
N ALA A 57 4.53 23.62 -7.79
CA ALA A 57 4.79 23.60 -9.23
C ALA A 57 3.52 23.36 -10.08
N LEU A 58 2.51 22.68 -9.52
CA LEU A 58 1.23 22.38 -10.15
C LEU A 58 0.07 23.24 -9.60
N ALA A 59 0.34 24.31 -8.86
CA ALA A 59 -0.70 25.13 -8.24
C ALA A 59 -1.69 25.73 -9.27
N GLN A 60 -1.23 26.01 -10.48
CA GLN A 60 -2.03 26.53 -11.61
C GLN A 60 -2.48 25.44 -12.59
N ALA A 61 -2.22 24.17 -12.28
CA ALA A 61 -2.63 23.07 -13.15
C ALA A 61 -4.15 22.96 -13.24
N SER A 62 -4.64 22.48 -14.39
CA SER A 62 -6.06 22.18 -14.58
C SER A 62 -6.55 21.11 -13.60
N PRO A 63 -7.86 21.00 -13.33
CA PRO A 63 -8.40 19.91 -12.50
C PRO A 63 -7.99 18.52 -12.96
N ILE A 64 -7.87 18.31 -14.27
CA ILE A 64 -7.43 17.02 -14.86
C ILE A 64 -5.97 16.74 -14.54
N GLU A 65 -5.08 17.72 -14.72
CA GLU A 65 -3.65 17.59 -14.42
C GLU A 65 -3.40 17.37 -12.93
N ARG A 66 -4.12 18.11 -12.08
CA ARG A 66 -4.12 17.89 -10.62
C ARG A 66 -4.57 16.48 -10.28
N GLY A 67 -5.68 16.04 -10.88
CA GLY A 67 -6.22 14.70 -10.70
C GLY A 67 -5.26 13.61 -11.18
N LYS A 68 -4.57 13.83 -12.31
CA LYS A 68 -3.54 12.91 -12.80
C LYS A 68 -2.40 12.75 -11.79
N TYR A 69 -1.88 13.86 -11.26
CA TYR A 69 -0.82 13.83 -10.25
C TYR A 69 -1.26 13.07 -8.99
N LEU A 70 -2.46 13.36 -8.49
CA LEU A 70 -3.00 12.71 -7.29
C LEU A 70 -3.32 11.23 -7.51
N ALA A 71 -3.83 10.86 -8.69
CA ALA A 71 -4.06 9.45 -9.06
C ALA A 71 -2.76 8.67 -9.18
N THR A 72 -1.68 9.32 -9.67
CA THR A 72 -0.33 8.77 -9.70
C THR A 72 0.21 8.59 -8.29
N ALA A 73 0.09 9.61 -7.43
CA ALA A 73 0.50 9.54 -6.02
C ALA A 73 -0.27 8.47 -5.23
N ALA A 74 -1.54 8.21 -5.60
CA ALA A 74 -2.41 7.19 -5.01
C ALA A 74 -2.24 5.81 -5.67
N ASP A 75 -1.32 5.65 -6.63
CA ASP A 75 -0.97 4.39 -7.29
C ASP A 75 -2.17 3.63 -7.90
N CYS A 76 -3.18 4.39 -8.38
CA CYS A 76 -4.44 3.82 -8.87
C CYS A 76 -4.22 2.87 -10.06
N MET A 77 -3.30 3.23 -10.97
CA MET A 77 -3.05 2.50 -12.21
C MET A 77 -2.49 1.10 -11.94
N VAL A 78 -1.57 0.95 -11.00
CA VAL A 78 -0.91 -0.34 -10.70
C VAL A 78 -1.93 -1.41 -10.29
N CYS A 79 -2.88 -1.04 -9.43
CA CYS A 79 -3.92 -1.97 -9.01
C CYS A 79 -5.02 -2.17 -10.06
N HIS A 80 -5.33 -1.14 -10.86
CA HIS A 80 -6.43 -1.17 -11.81
C HIS A 80 -6.00 -1.43 -13.27
N THR A 81 -4.81 -2.01 -13.47
CA THR A 81 -4.32 -2.44 -14.77
C THR A 81 -3.76 -3.85 -14.68
N THR A 82 -4.31 -4.79 -15.42
CA THR A 82 -3.72 -6.13 -15.53
C THR A 82 -2.56 -6.15 -16.53
N GLN A 83 -1.62 -7.05 -16.35
CA GLN A 83 -0.46 -7.15 -17.26
C GLN A 83 -0.89 -7.33 -18.70
N GLY A 84 -0.43 -6.44 -19.59
CA GLY A 84 -0.82 -6.42 -21.01
C GLY A 84 -2.25 -5.92 -21.26
N GLY A 85 -3.00 -5.52 -20.23
CA GLY A 85 -4.34 -4.94 -20.35
C GLY A 85 -4.32 -3.45 -20.67
N LYS A 86 -5.50 -2.88 -20.81
CA LYS A 86 -5.67 -1.42 -20.93
C LYS A 86 -5.55 -0.77 -19.57
N GLU A 87 -4.90 0.39 -19.52
CA GLU A 87 -4.76 1.17 -18.29
C GLU A 87 -6.12 1.47 -17.65
N TYR A 88 -6.18 1.34 -16.33
CA TYR A 88 -7.37 1.54 -15.49
C TYR A 88 -8.57 0.61 -15.79
N ALA A 89 -8.45 -0.34 -16.70
CA ALA A 89 -9.54 -1.25 -17.08
C ALA A 89 -9.73 -2.43 -16.10
N GLY A 90 -8.93 -2.51 -15.04
CA GLY A 90 -9.04 -3.54 -14.01
C GLY A 90 -8.54 -4.91 -14.44
N GLY A 91 -9.01 -5.95 -13.77
CA GLY A 91 -8.69 -7.34 -14.08
C GLY A 91 -7.45 -7.90 -13.38
N LEU A 92 -6.69 -7.09 -12.61
CA LEU A 92 -5.57 -7.58 -11.82
C LEU A 92 -6.07 -8.46 -10.68
N GLY A 93 -5.49 -9.66 -10.55
CA GLY A 93 -5.87 -10.64 -9.51
C GLY A 93 -4.97 -10.54 -8.28
N PHE A 94 -5.56 -10.28 -7.13
CA PHE A 94 -4.92 -10.31 -5.81
C PHE A 94 -5.13 -11.68 -5.18
N LYS A 95 -4.09 -12.50 -5.14
CA LYS A 95 -4.10 -13.82 -4.52
C LYS A 95 -4.04 -13.70 -3.00
N LEU A 96 -5.07 -14.21 -2.33
CA LEU A 96 -5.20 -14.26 -0.88
C LEU A 96 -5.22 -15.72 -0.41
N PRO A 97 -4.94 -16.01 0.86
CA PRO A 97 -4.99 -17.39 1.38
C PRO A 97 -6.35 -18.10 1.19
N PHE A 98 -7.41 -17.33 0.99
CA PHE A 98 -8.80 -17.81 0.87
C PHE A 98 -9.42 -17.55 -0.51
N GLY A 99 -8.61 -17.25 -1.54
CA GLY A 99 -9.07 -17.06 -2.92
C GLY A 99 -8.49 -15.85 -3.60
N THR A 100 -9.03 -15.46 -4.75
CA THR A 100 -8.55 -14.33 -5.54
C THR A 100 -9.62 -13.25 -5.62
N LEU A 101 -9.21 -12.00 -5.35
CA LEU A 101 -9.97 -10.79 -5.64
C LEU A 101 -9.45 -10.21 -6.95
N TYR A 102 -10.34 -9.60 -7.74
CA TYR A 102 -9.95 -8.91 -8.96
C TYR A 102 -10.30 -7.43 -8.87
N SER A 103 -9.38 -6.57 -9.32
CA SER A 103 -9.63 -5.13 -9.44
C SER A 103 -10.69 -4.86 -10.50
N THR A 104 -11.50 -3.83 -10.24
CA THR A 104 -12.56 -3.40 -11.15
C THR A 104 -12.05 -2.41 -12.17
N ASN A 105 -12.75 -2.28 -13.29
CA ASN A 105 -12.59 -1.21 -14.26
C ASN A 105 -12.95 0.14 -13.62
N ILE A 106 -12.04 1.12 -13.66
CA ILE A 106 -12.24 2.49 -13.18
C ILE A 106 -12.15 3.53 -14.30
N THR A 107 -12.21 3.09 -15.57
CA THR A 107 -12.41 4.00 -16.71
C THR A 107 -13.86 4.52 -16.73
N PRO A 108 -14.16 5.62 -17.47
CA PRO A 108 -15.50 6.18 -17.52
C PRO A 108 -16.48 5.38 -18.42
N ASP A 109 -16.25 4.09 -18.57
CA ASP A 109 -17.20 3.19 -19.24
C ASP A 109 -18.46 3.04 -18.36
N LYS A 110 -19.65 3.22 -18.98
CA LYS A 110 -20.92 3.23 -18.27
C LYS A 110 -21.41 1.84 -17.87
N GLU A 111 -20.99 0.79 -18.57
CA GLU A 111 -21.47 -0.57 -18.32
C GLU A 111 -20.55 -1.34 -17.36
N THR A 112 -19.25 -1.22 -17.52
CA THR A 112 -18.27 -2.03 -16.80
C THR A 112 -17.37 -1.22 -15.88
N GLY A 113 -17.34 0.10 -16.04
CA GLY A 113 -16.49 1.03 -15.30
C GLY A 113 -17.26 1.91 -14.31
N ILE A 114 -16.75 3.12 -14.11
CA ILE A 114 -17.31 4.10 -13.15
C ILE A 114 -18.07 5.24 -13.84
N GLY A 115 -18.39 5.12 -15.15
CA GLY A 115 -18.99 6.21 -15.95
C GLY A 115 -20.35 6.71 -15.45
N ASN A 116 -21.04 5.94 -14.60
CA ASN A 116 -22.32 6.30 -13.97
C ASN A 116 -22.18 6.82 -12.52
N TYR A 117 -20.93 6.94 -11.98
CA TYR A 117 -20.73 7.39 -10.61
C TYR A 117 -20.95 8.91 -10.50
N SER A 118 -21.85 9.31 -9.62
CA SER A 118 -21.90 10.67 -9.12
C SER A 118 -20.65 11.01 -8.29
N ASP A 119 -20.45 12.27 -7.92
CA ASP A 119 -19.36 12.68 -7.01
C ASP A 119 -19.51 11.95 -5.67
N LYS A 120 -20.72 11.85 -5.14
CA LYS A 120 -21.02 11.14 -3.91
C LYS A 120 -20.69 9.66 -4.00
N ASP A 121 -21.00 8.99 -5.13
CA ASP A 121 -20.67 7.58 -5.32
C ASP A 121 -19.17 7.36 -5.36
N PHE A 122 -18.43 8.24 -6.03
CA PHE A 122 -16.98 8.17 -6.08
C PHE A 122 -16.33 8.37 -4.71
N LEU A 123 -16.75 9.40 -3.97
CA LEU A 123 -16.30 9.62 -2.59
C LEU A 123 -16.63 8.42 -1.69
N ASN A 124 -17.84 7.88 -1.79
CA ASN A 124 -18.22 6.69 -1.02
C ASN A 124 -17.35 5.48 -1.37
N ALA A 125 -17.03 5.27 -2.65
CA ALA A 125 -16.21 4.14 -3.07
C ALA A 125 -14.76 4.28 -2.55
N VAL A 126 -14.15 5.45 -2.73
CA VAL A 126 -12.75 5.71 -2.37
C VAL A 126 -12.57 5.80 -0.86
N GLN A 127 -13.39 6.56 -0.16
CA GLN A 127 -13.20 6.88 1.26
C GLN A 127 -13.90 5.92 2.22
N ARG A 128 -14.99 5.25 1.77
CA ARG A 128 -15.84 4.41 2.62
C ARG A 128 -15.95 2.97 2.16
N GLY A 129 -15.40 2.64 0.99
CA GLY A 129 -15.51 1.29 0.42
C GLY A 129 -16.96 0.91 0.09
N ILE A 130 -17.77 1.85 -0.42
CA ILE A 130 -19.18 1.61 -0.80
C ILE A 130 -19.35 1.93 -2.28
N ARG A 131 -19.68 0.94 -3.09
CA ARG A 131 -20.00 1.10 -4.51
C ARG A 131 -21.31 1.87 -4.71
N HIS A 132 -21.54 2.38 -5.94
CA HIS A 132 -22.78 3.10 -6.31
C HIS A 132 -24.06 2.24 -6.12
N ASP A 133 -23.96 0.91 -6.22
CA ASP A 133 -25.05 -0.05 -5.98
C ASP A 133 -25.21 -0.44 -4.48
N GLY A 134 -24.49 0.23 -3.58
CA GLY A 134 -24.48 -0.04 -2.14
C GLY A 134 -23.65 -1.24 -1.71
N ALA A 135 -23.06 -2.01 -2.63
CA ALA A 135 -22.20 -3.14 -2.28
C ALA A 135 -20.91 -2.69 -1.60
N ARG A 136 -20.50 -3.41 -0.57
CA ARG A 136 -19.24 -3.13 0.14
C ARG A 136 -18.05 -3.63 -0.64
N LEU A 137 -16.99 -2.83 -0.70
CA LEU A 137 -15.69 -3.23 -1.24
C LEU A 137 -14.93 -4.08 -0.21
N TYR A 138 -14.10 -4.99 -0.72
CA TYR A 138 -13.11 -5.66 0.11
C TYR A 138 -11.92 -4.72 0.37
N PRO A 139 -11.25 -4.82 1.53
CA PRO A 139 -10.13 -3.93 1.90
C PRO A 139 -8.82 -4.23 1.15
N ALA A 140 -8.88 -4.95 0.03
CA ALA A 140 -7.84 -4.93 -1.00
C ALA A 140 -7.84 -3.59 -1.76
N MET A 141 -9.01 -2.93 -1.87
CA MET A 141 -9.10 -1.50 -2.15
C MET A 141 -8.77 -0.77 -0.84
N PRO A 142 -7.70 0.03 -0.75
CA PRO A 142 -7.20 0.56 0.52
C PRO A 142 -8.01 1.77 1.04
N TYR A 143 -9.35 1.65 1.07
CA TYR A 143 -10.23 2.73 1.50
C TYR A 143 -10.03 3.12 2.97
N THR A 144 -9.40 2.27 3.78
CA THR A 144 -9.00 2.60 5.16
C THR A 144 -7.83 3.58 5.22
N SER A 145 -7.06 3.69 4.16
CA SER A 145 -6.04 4.72 3.96
C SER A 145 -6.62 5.89 3.17
N TYR A 146 -7.32 5.62 2.08
CA TYR A 146 -7.95 6.64 1.24
C TYR A 146 -9.05 7.45 1.95
N THR A 147 -9.57 6.97 3.08
CA THR A 147 -10.46 7.77 3.93
C THR A 147 -9.86 9.11 4.34
N TYR A 148 -8.52 9.21 4.40
CA TYR A 148 -7.81 10.46 4.71
C TYR A 148 -7.65 11.40 3.52
N ILE A 149 -7.94 10.98 2.27
CA ILE A 149 -7.90 11.88 1.11
C ILE A 149 -8.98 12.95 1.28
N SER A 150 -8.65 14.22 1.04
CA SER A 150 -9.63 15.31 1.04
C SER A 150 -10.67 15.10 -0.07
N ASP A 151 -11.89 15.63 0.13
CA ASP A 151 -12.94 15.49 -0.87
C ASP A 151 -12.53 16.16 -2.20
N ASP A 152 -11.87 17.32 -2.14
CA ASP A 152 -11.37 18.05 -3.32
C ASP A 152 -10.34 17.21 -4.10
N ASP A 153 -9.41 16.55 -3.41
CA ASP A 153 -8.40 15.70 -4.07
C ASP A 153 -9.03 14.44 -4.67
N ALA A 154 -9.96 13.81 -3.96
CA ALA A 154 -10.69 12.67 -4.50
C ALA A 154 -11.51 13.04 -5.73
N LEU A 155 -12.16 14.22 -5.74
CA LEU A 155 -12.89 14.70 -6.90
C LEU A 155 -11.97 15.13 -8.06
N ALA A 156 -10.78 15.64 -7.77
CA ALA A 156 -9.77 15.86 -8.80
C ALA A 156 -9.30 14.54 -9.44
N ILE A 157 -9.08 13.51 -8.65
CA ILE A 157 -8.80 12.15 -9.16
C ILE A 157 -9.95 11.67 -10.07
N LYS A 158 -11.21 11.84 -9.63
CA LYS A 158 -12.37 11.50 -10.45
C LYS A 158 -12.35 12.25 -11.78
N ALA A 159 -12.10 13.56 -11.77
CA ALA A 159 -12.05 14.38 -12.99
C ALA A 159 -11.02 13.85 -13.99
N TYR A 160 -9.83 13.42 -13.51
CA TYR A 160 -8.84 12.77 -14.34
C TYR A 160 -9.33 11.43 -14.89
N LEU A 161 -9.85 10.53 -14.05
CA LEU A 161 -10.34 9.23 -14.50
C LEU A 161 -11.47 9.36 -15.53
N PHE A 162 -12.33 10.38 -15.39
CA PHE A 162 -13.42 10.67 -16.33
C PHE A 162 -12.94 11.32 -17.63
N SER A 163 -11.71 11.84 -17.70
CA SER A 163 -11.08 12.32 -18.92
C SER A 163 -10.43 11.20 -19.76
N LEU A 164 -10.28 10.00 -19.19
CA LEU A 164 -9.70 8.86 -19.89
C LEU A 164 -10.65 8.29 -20.94
N PRO A 165 -10.15 7.63 -21.98
CA PRO A 165 -10.98 6.88 -22.90
C PRO A 165 -11.77 5.78 -22.16
N PRO A 166 -13.09 5.65 -22.39
CA PRO A 166 -13.85 4.53 -21.83
C PRO A 166 -13.38 3.20 -22.41
N VAL A 167 -13.16 2.23 -21.55
CA VAL A 167 -12.76 0.86 -21.94
C VAL A 167 -13.82 -0.10 -21.44
N ARG A 168 -14.50 -0.81 -22.34
CA ARG A 168 -15.44 -1.86 -21.96
C ARG A 168 -14.67 -3.11 -21.56
N ALA A 169 -14.52 -3.35 -20.25
CA ALA A 169 -13.81 -4.49 -19.69
C ALA A 169 -14.46 -4.93 -18.38
N SER A 170 -14.97 -6.15 -18.36
CA SER A 170 -15.51 -6.76 -17.14
C SER A 170 -14.38 -7.48 -16.39
N ALA A 171 -14.20 -7.19 -15.12
CA ALA A 171 -13.27 -7.94 -14.27
C ALA A 171 -13.78 -9.38 -14.08
N PRO A 172 -12.88 -10.37 -13.96
CA PRO A 172 -13.26 -11.72 -13.58
C PRO A 172 -14.00 -11.75 -12.23
N ALA A 173 -14.86 -12.76 -12.04
CA ALA A 173 -15.52 -12.95 -10.77
C ALA A 173 -14.54 -13.32 -9.67
N ASN A 174 -14.72 -12.77 -8.46
CA ASN A 174 -13.92 -13.14 -7.30
C ASN A 174 -14.13 -14.61 -6.94
N THR A 175 -13.06 -15.32 -6.57
CA THR A 175 -13.07 -16.76 -6.24
C THR A 175 -12.88 -17.04 -4.76
N LEU A 176 -13.42 -16.17 -3.89
CA LEU A 176 -13.27 -16.29 -2.44
C LEU A 176 -14.05 -17.48 -1.89
N ALA A 177 -13.40 -18.26 -1.01
CA ALA A 177 -14.05 -19.34 -0.28
C ALA A 177 -14.95 -18.80 0.85
N PHE A 178 -15.94 -19.60 1.27
CA PHE A 178 -16.74 -19.32 2.46
C PHE A 178 -15.83 -19.33 3.72
N PRO A 179 -16.00 -18.40 4.67
CA PRO A 179 -17.02 -17.33 4.73
C PRO A 179 -16.60 -16.00 4.06
N PHE A 180 -15.44 -15.91 3.47
CA PHE A 180 -14.86 -14.66 2.93
C PHE A 180 -15.59 -14.15 1.67
N ASN A 181 -16.38 -14.98 1.01
CA ASN A 181 -17.25 -14.59 -0.10
C ASN A 181 -18.53 -13.86 0.37
N GLN A 182 -18.76 -13.75 1.69
CA GLN A 182 -19.93 -13.06 2.25
C GLN A 182 -19.70 -11.55 2.30
N ARG A 183 -19.92 -10.88 1.18
CA ARG A 183 -19.64 -9.44 1.01
C ARG A 183 -20.35 -8.54 2.03
N TRP A 184 -21.55 -8.91 2.48
CA TRP A 184 -22.28 -8.17 3.51
C TRP A 184 -21.50 -8.05 4.83
N ALA A 185 -20.65 -9.02 5.15
CA ALA A 185 -19.83 -9.00 6.37
C ALA A 185 -18.85 -7.82 6.37
N MET A 186 -18.49 -7.27 5.19
CA MET A 186 -17.64 -6.10 5.07
C MET A 186 -18.26 -4.83 5.66
N MET A 187 -19.57 -4.80 5.86
CA MET A 187 -20.23 -3.71 6.59
C MET A 187 -19.74 -3.62 8.03
N PHE A 188 -19.68 -4.75 8.73
CA PHE A 188 -19.19 -4.81 10.12
C PHE A 188 -17.68 -4.59 10.16
N TRP A 189 -16.96 -5.17 9.21
CA TRP A 189 -15.51 -4.95 9.12
C TRP A 189 -15.19 -3.46 8.91
N SER A 190 -15.86 -2.79 8.00
CA SER A 190 -15.67 -1.35 7.76
C SER A 190 -16.05 -0.51 9.00
N ALA A 191 -17.15 -0.85 9.69
CA ALA A 191 -17.55 -0.13 10.91
C ALA A 191 -16.48 -0.22 12.02
N LEU A 192 -15.71 -1.32 12.07
CA LEU A 192 -14.64 -1.49 13.03
C LEU A 192 -13.34 -0.81 12.62
N PHE A 193 -12.97 -0.87 11.33
CA PHE A 193 -11.61 -0.54 10.89
C PHE A 193 -11.53 0.68 9.97
N ASN A 194 -12.59 1.10 9.28
CA ASN A 194 -12.63 2.36 8.55
C ASN A 194 -13.13 3.47 9.48
N ARG A 195 -12.32 4.50 9.66
CA ARG A 195 -12.65 5.60 10.59
C ARG A 195 -13.56 6.65 9.98
N ASP A 196 -13.69 6.68 8.64
CA ASP A 196 -14.46 7.68 7.88
C ASP A 196 -14.14 9.13 8.28
N VAL A 197 -12.85 9.43 8.35
CA VAL A 197 -12.33 10.78 8.69
C VAL A 197 -11.41 11.26 7.57
N ARG A 198 -11.36 12.59 7.37
CA ARG A 198 -10.39 13.20 6.45
C ARG A 198 -9.10 13.50 7.18
N TYR A 199 -8.03 13.77 6.42
CA TYR A 199 -6.76 14.12 7.01
C TYR A 199 -6.87 15.40 7.84
N GLU A 200 -6.34 15.34 9.04
CA GLU A 200 -6.26 16.46 9.98
C GLU A 200 -4.79 16.76 10.27
N PRO A 201 -4.29 17.95 9.88
CA PRO A 201 -2.91 18.35 10.14
C PRO A 201 -2.60 18.44 11.64
N ASP A 202 -1.38 18.06 12.00
CA ASP A 202 -0.83 18.24 13.35
C ASP A 202 -0.21 19.64 13.46
N THR A 203 -0.78 20.49 14.31
CA THR A 203 -0.33 21.87 14.49
C THR A 203 1.02 22.00 15.20
N SER A 204 1.54 20.93 15.78
CA SER A 204 2.87 20.89 16.39
C SER A 204 3.98 20.52 15.38
N LYS A 205 3.63 20.21 14.14
CA LYS A 205 4.54 19.79 13.09
C LYS A 205 4.65 20.85 12.00
N SER A 206 5.76 20.80 11.24
CA SER A 206 5.93 21.70 10.09
C SER A 206 4.91 21.39 8.98
N PRO A 207 4.61 22.37 8.11
CA PRO A 207 3.79 22.14 6.91
C PRO A 207 4.35 21.02 6.01
N GLU A 208 5.66 20.93 5.85
CA GLU A 208 6.32 19.87 5.09
C GLU A 208 6.08 18.48 5.72
N TRP A 209 6.18 18.37 7.04
CA TRP A 209 5.85 17.13 7.73
C TRP A 209 4.39 16.73 7.51
N ASN A 210 3.46 17.68 7.64
CA ASN A 210 2.04 17.42 7.40
C ASN A 210 1.77 17.00 5.94
N ARG A 211 2.49 17.60 4.98
CA ARG A 211 2.45 17.19 3.57
C ARG A 211 2.91 15.75 3.40
N GLY A 212 4.05 15.40 3.97
CA GLY A 212 4.59 14.04 3.93
C GLY A 212 3.66 13.01 4.58
N ALA A 213 3.04 13.37 5.71
CA ALA A 213 2.09 12.51 6.39
C ALA A 213 0.83 12.28 5.53
N TYR A 214 0.31 13.30 4.88
CA TYR A 214 -0.80 13.17 3.93
C TYR A 214 -0.42 12.26 2.75
N LEU A 215 0.75 12.47 2.16
CA LEU A 215 1.24 11.62 1.06
C LEU A 215 1.41 10.17 1.49
N ALA A 216 2.11 9.91 2.59
CA ALA A 216 2.45 8.56 3.02
C ALA A 216 1.25 7.75 3.54
N GLU A 217 0.29 8.41 4.19
CA GLU A 217 -0.85 7.74 4.83
C GLU A 217 -2.10 7.71 3.96
N ALA A 218 -2.41 8.83 3.28
CA ALA A 218 -3.61 8.94 2.47
C ALA A 218 -3.38 8.47 1.04
N LEU A 219 -2.43 9.08 0.31
CA LEU A 219 -2.26 8.81 -1.12
C LEU A 219 -1.40 7.55 -1.36
N ALA A 220 -0.12 7.59 -1.04
CA ALA A 220 0.80 6.47 -1.27
C ALA A 220 0.58 5.27 -0.34
N HIS A 221 -0.28 5.40 0.67
CA HIS A 221 -0.74 4.35 1.59
C HIS A 221 0.36 3.34 1.99
N CYS A 222 1.58 3.84 2.29
CA CYS A 222 2.76 3.03 2.60
C CYS A 222 2.49 1.95 3.66
N GLY A 223 1.59 2.25 4.61
CA GLY A 223 1.16 1.33 5.65
C GLY A 223 0.52 0.05 5.15
N GLU A 224 -0.11 0.05 3.98
CA GLU A 224 -0.79 -1.14 3.44
C GLU A 224 0.17 -2.30 3.16
N CYS A 225 1.39 -2.00 2.74
CA CYS A 225 2.44 -2.99 2.55
C CYS A 225 3.38 -3.10 3.75
N HIS A 226 3.70 -1.99 4.43
CA HIS A 226 4.72 -1.94 5.47
C HIS A 226 4.21 -2.08 6.91
N THR A 227 2.91 -2.31 7.11
CA THR A 227 2.32 -2.58 8.43
C THR A 227 1.71 -3.99 8.44
N PRO A 228 2.02 -4.84 9.44
CA PRO A 228 1.46 -6.18 9.48
C PRO A 228 -0.05 -6.14 9.73
N ARG A 229 -0.73 -7.19 9.31
CA ARG A 229 -2.18 -7.35 9.49
C ARG A 229 -2.49 -8.11 10.78
N ASN A 230 -3.59 -7.74 11.43
CA ASN A 230 -4.15 -8.47 12.56
C ASN A 230 -4.98 -9.69 12.10
N LEU A 231 -5.58 -10.42 13.03
CA LEU A 231 -6.39 -11.60 12.72
C LEU A 231 -7.65 -11.30 11.89
N ALA A 232 -8.11 -10.06 11.88
CA ALA A 232 -9.21 -9.59 11.04
C ALA A 232 -8.74 -9.06 9.67
N PHE A 233 -7.49 -9.25 9.30
CA PHE A 233 -6.85 -8.72 8.09
C PHE A 233 -6.82 -7.18 8.00
N ALA A 234 -7.11 -6.46 9.09
CA ALA A 234 -6.89 -5.03 9.20
C ALA A 234 -5.44 -4.71 9.60
N LEU A 235 -4.98 -3.48 9.34
CA LEU A 235 -3.64 -3.04 9.73
C LEU A 235 -3.48 -3.05 11.26
N ASP A 236 -2.44 -3.70 11.77
CA ASP A 236 -2.05 -3.62 13.18
C ASP A 236 -1.19 -2.37 13.40
N ASN A 237 -1.84 -1.24 13.61
CA ASN A 237 -1.17 0.06 13.80
C ASN A 237 -0.31 0.14 15.08
N ARG A 238 -0.34 -0.86 15.97
CA ARG A 238 0.65 -0.99 17.06
C ARG A 238 2.04 -1.28 16.52
N LYS A 239 2.09 -1.82 15.30
CA LYS A 239 3.32 -2.19 14.58
C LYS A 239 3.46 -1.37 13.30
N LYS A 240 2.96 -0.14 13.32
CA LYS A 240 2.98 0.77 12.18
C LYS A 240 4.37 0.82 11.54
N PHE A 241 4.42 0.59 10.23
CA PHE A 241 5.64 0.58 9.42
C PHE A 241 6.70 -0.46 9.81
N GLY A 242 6.34 -1.43 10.67
CA GLY A 242 7.27 -2.47 11.17
C GLY A 242 7.62 -3.57 10.17
N GLY A 243 7.11 -3.48 8.94
CA GLY A 243 7.29 -4.48 7.90
C GLY A 243 6.24 -5.59 7.95
N ALA A 244 5.98 -6.20 6.80
CA ALA A 244 4.99 -7.28 6.66
C ALA A 244 5.37 -8.24 5.50
N ILE A 245 4.59 -9.30 5.34
CA ILE A 245 4.57 -10.10 4.10
C ILE A 245 3.33 -9.70 3.32
N THR A 246 3.52 -9.16 2.13
CA THR A 246 2.44 -8.69 1.25
C THR A 246 2.62 -9.29 -0.13
N ALA A 247 1.58 -9.94 -0.67
CA ALA A 247 1.60 -10.61 -1.97
C ALA A 247 2.79 -11.60 -2.15
N GLY A 248 3.21 -12.26 -1.08
CA GLY A 248 4.36 -13.18 -1.09
C GLY A 248 5.73 -12.48 -1.01
N TRP A 249 5.77 -11.16 -1.03
CA TRP A 249 6.99 -10.36 -0.88
C TRP A 249 7.16 -9.85 0.55
N ARG A 250 8.40 -9.67 0.95
CA ARG A 250 8.74 -9.06 2.22
C ARG A 250 8.84 -7.54 2.06
N ALA A 251 7.84 -6.81 2.56
CA ALA A 251 7.94 -5.38 2.78
C ALA A 251 8.76 -5.15 4.06
N PHE A 252 9.87 -4.44 3.95
CA PHE A 252 10.77 -4.21 5.07
C PHE A 252 10.20 -3.22 6.07
N ASN A 253 10.78 -3.22 7.27
CA ASN A 253 10.55 -2.21 8.28
C ASN A 253 11.03 -0.84 7.76
N ILE A 254 10.13 0.13 7.68
CA ILE A 254 10.43 1.52 7.30
C ILE A 254 10.27 2.50 8.46
N SER A 255 10.26 2.00 9.71
CA SER A 255 10.23 2.83 10.91
C SER A 255 11.61 3.38 11.25
N SER A 256 11.67 4.27 12.25
CA SER A 256 12.91 4.86 12.78
C SER A 256 13.86 3.89 13.51
N ASP A 257 13.58 2.60 13.51
CA ASP A 257 14.47 1.60 14.11
C ASP A 257 15.80 1.55 13.34
N LYS A 258 16.92 1.77 14.04
CA LYS A 258 18.26 1.82 13.42
C LYS A 258 18.78 0.45 13.03
N ALA A 259 18.30 -0.62 13.64
CA ALA A 259 18.82 -1.97 13.42
C ALA A 259 18.08 -2.71 12.30
N THR A 260 16.78 -2.49 12.16
CA THR A 260 15.93 -3.25 11.22
C THR A 260 15.09 -2.37 10.30
N GLY A 261 15.00 -1.07 10.59
CA GLY A 261 14.26 -0.07 9.83
C GLY A 261 15.20 0.89 9.08
N VAL A 262 14.65 2.04 8.73
CA VAL A 262 15.37 3.08 7.97
C VAL A 262 16.00 4.16 8.85
N GLY A 263 15.91 4.04 10.18
CA GLY A 263 16.44 5.06 11.12
C GLY A 263 17.96 5.25 11.11
N GLY A 264 18.70 4.40 10.39
CA GLY A 264 20.14 4.54 10.16
C GLY A 264 20.50 5.01 8.75
N TRP A 265 19.51 5.23 7.87
CA TRP A 265 19.74 5.72 6.52
C TRP A 265 19.90 7.24 6.54
N ARG A 266 20.65 7.78 5.59
CA ARG A 266 20.68 9.23 5.34
C ARG A 266 19.42 9.61 4.56
N ASP A 267 18.97 10.83 4.72
CA ASP A 267 17.81 11.35 3.99
C ASP A 267 18.01 11.26 2.47
N ASP A 268 19.22 11.58 1.98
CA ASP A 268 19.56 11.47 0.55
C ASP A 268 19.44 10.03 0.02
N ASP A 269 19.79 9.03 0.83
CA ASP A 269 19.66 7.62 0.44
C ASP A 269 18.18 7.22 0.34
N LEU A 270 17.35 7.72 1.27
CA LEU A 270 15.90 7.51 1.22
C LEU A 270 15.26 8.22 0.02
N ILE A 271 15.64 9.48 -0.24
CA ILE A 271 15.17 10.24 -1.41
C ILE A 271 15.56 9.49 -2.69
N SER A 272 16.83 9.06 -2.81
CA SER A 272 17.29 8.28 -3.96
C SER A 272 16.48 7.00 -4.12
N TYR A 273 16.28 6.24 -3.03
CA TYR A 273 15.52 4.98 -3.08
C TYR A 273 14.08 5.18 -3.51
N LEU A 274 13.40 6.19 -2.98
CA LEU A 274 12.00 6.49 -3.33
C LEU A 274 11.87 7.03 -4.76
N SER A 275 12.84 7.83 -5.24
CA SER A 275 12.77 8.44 -6.57
C SER A 275 13.25 7.53 -7.70
N THR A 276 14.20 6.63 -7.43
CA THR A 276 14.89 5.84 -8.47
C THR A 276 14.81 4.32 -8.25
N GLY A 277 14.25 3.90 -7.12
CA GLY A 277 14.23 2.50 -6.70
C GLY A 277 15.59 1.97 -6.24
N HIS A 278 16.63 2.83 -6.12
CA HIS A 278 17.96 2.39 -5.72
C HIS A 278 18.62 3.35 -4.73
N ALA A 279 19.31 2.79 -3.75
CA ALA A 279 20.22 3.54 -2.89
C ALA A 279 21.52 2.76 -2.68
N ALA A 280 22.66 3.44 -2.86
CA ALA A 280 23.98 2.82 -2.72
C ALA A 280 24.19 2.27 -1.31
N GLY A 281 24.58 1.01 -1.19
CA GLY A 281 24.77 0.33 0.10
C GLY A 281 23.48 -0.20 0.74
N HIS A 282 22.29 0.12 0.20
CA HIS A 282 20.99 -0.29 0.75
C HIS A 282 20.21 -1.22 -0.17
N GLY A 283 20.47 -1.20 -1.48
CA GLY A 283 19.87 -2.12 -2.43
C GLY A 283 18.92 -1.49 -3.44
N THR A 284 18.13 -2.34 -4.10
CA THR A 284 17.21 -1.94 -5.17
C THR A 284 15.79 -2.44 -4.86
N ALA A 285 14.79 -1.61 -5.14
CA ALA A 285 13.39 -1.97 -5.06
C ALA A 285 13.07 -3.07 -6.08
N SER A 286 12.24 -4.03 -5.70
CA SER A 286 11.85 -5.16 -6.54
C SER A 286 10.41 -5.57 -6.25
N GLY A 287 9.79 -6.28 -7.19
CA GLY A 287 8.40 -6.71 -7.08
C GLY A 287 7.46 -5.51 -6.83
N PRO A 288 6.47 -5.63 -5.93
CA PRO A 288 5.49 -4.56 -5.69
C PRO A 288 6.11 -3.21 -5.30
N MET A 289 7.26 -3.20 -4.59
CA MET A 289 7.93 -1.93 -4.29
C MET A 289 8.59 -1.31 -5.52
N GLY A 290 9.11 -2.13 -6.45
CA GLY A 290 9.61 -1.65 -7.75
C GLY A 290 8.48 -1.03 -8.56
N GLU A 291 7.33 -1.70 -8.64
CA GLU A 291 6.12 -1.18 -9.31
C GLU A 291 5.65 0.14 -8.70
N ALA A 292 5.63 0.27 -7.36
CA ALA A 292 5.26 1.51 -6.67
C ALA A 292 6.25 2.65 -6.97
N VAL A 293 7.56 2.36 -7.09
CA VAL A 293 8.54 3.37 -7.51
C VAL A 293 8.32 3.76 -8.96
N ASP A 294 8.27 2.80 -9.88
CA ASP A 294 8.24 3.05 -11.33
C ASP A 294 6.96 3.79 -11.75
N ASN A 295 5.81 3.43 -11.16
CA ASN A 295 4.51 3.96 -11.59
C ASN A 295 3.97 5.10 -10.72
N SER A 296 4.57 5.37 -9.55
CA SER A 296 4.09 6.39 -8.62
C SER A 296 5.24 7.26 -8.10
N LEU A 297 6.07 6.76 -7.20
CA LEU A 297 6.99 7.57 -6.41
C LEU A 297 8.04 8.33 -7.24
N SER A 298 8.56 7.73 -8.32
CA SER A 298 9.51 8.36 -9.25
C SER A 298 8.91 9.52 -10.05
N GLN A 299 7.58 9.60 -10.11
CA GLN A 299 6.84 10.62 -10.84
C GLN A 299 6.38 11.78 -9.93
N LEU A 300 6.62 11.67 -8.63
CA LEU A 300 6.30 12.74 -7.69
C LEU A 300 7.29 13.89 -7.79
N ALA A 301 6.81 15.09 -7.49
CA ALA A 301 7.66 16.26 -7.38
C ALA A 301 8.74 16.04 -6.30
N PRO A 302 9.99 16.52 -6.51
CA PRO A 302 11.08 16.31 -5.56
C PRO A 302 10.78 16.80 -4.13
N GLU A 303 9.97 17.86 -3.97
CA GLU A 303 9.52 18.35 -2.67
C GLU A 303 8.60 17.35 -1.98
N ASP A 304 7.73 16.65 -2.72
CA ASP A 304 6.81 15.65 -2.18
C ASP A 304 7.56 14.40 -1.73
N VAL A 305 8.56 13.94 -2.51
CA VAL A 305 9.43 12.84 -2.10
C VAL A 305 10.20 13.19 -0.83
N ARG A 306 10.77 14.41 -0.75
CA ARG A 306 11.44 14.87 0.48
C ARG A 306 10.51 14.92 1.67
N ALA A 307 9.26 15.35 1.48
CA ALA A 307 8.28 15.42 2.55
C ALA A 307 7.91 14.04 3.14
N ILE A 308 7.97 12.96 2.34
CA ILE A 308 7.70 11.59 2.81
C ILE A 308 8.80 11.08 3.76
N VAL A 309 10.06 11.46 3.55
CA VAL A 309 11.22 10.92 4.29
C VAL A 309 11.08 11.04 5.81
N PRO A 310 10.74 12.20 6.40
CA PRO A 310 10.60 12.32 7.85
C PRO A 310 9.46 11.50 8.43
N ILE A 311 8.47 11.08 7.64
CA ILE A 311 7.36 10.25 8.10
C ILE A 311 7.85 8.82 8.38
N CYS A 312 8.67 8.26 7.52
CA CYS A 312 9.33 6.98 7.76
C CYS A 312 10.19 7.04 9.03
N ALA A 313 10.95 8.13 9.22
CA ALA A 313 11.79 8.33 10.39
C ALA A 313 11.03 8.66 11.69
N ALA A 314 9.78 9.12 11.63
CA ALA A 314 8.99 9.51 12.81
C ALA A 314 8.32 8.33 13.53
N CYS A 315 8.05 7.23 12.85
CA CYS A 315 7.41 6.06 13.44
C CYS A 315 8.35 5.36 14.44
N ARG A 316 8.21 5.70 15.71
CA ARG A 316 8.87 4.96 16.79
C ARG A 316 8.20 3.61 16.95
N GLN A 317 8.91 2.53 16.65
CA GLN A 317 8.44 1.23 17.07
C GLN A 317 8.41 1.16 18.61
N SER A 318 7.29 0.73 19.16
CA SER A 318 7.19 0.28 20.56
C SER A 318 7.90 -1.08 20.70
N HIS A 319 9.22 -1.08 20.67
CA HIS A 319 10.09 -2.22 20.37
C HIS A 319 10.46 -3.09 21.56
N ARG A 320 9.69 -3.14 22.64
CA ARG A 320 10.14 -4.02 23.76
C ARG A 320 9.64 -5.46 23.71
N LEU A 321 8.73 -5.86 22.80
CA LEU A 321 8.11 -7.19 22.89
C LEU A 321 8.20 -8.11 21.65
N ILE A 322 8.67 -7.67 20.48
CA ILE A 322 8.53 -8.48 19.25
C ILE A 322 9.85 -9.00 18.66
N CYS A 323 11.00 -8.41 18.97
CA CYS A 323 12.30 -8.88 18.43
C CYS A 323 12.81 -10.20 19.01
N ARG A 324 12.15 -10.83 19.98
CA ARG A 324 12.59 -12.13 20.54
C ARG A 324 11.99 -13.36 19.85
N GLN A 325 11.02 -13.22 18.97
CA GLN A 325 10.45 -14.37 18.27
C GLN A 325 10.74 -14.29 16.77
N HIS A 326 11.60 -15.21 16.35
CA HIS A 326 11.80 -15.68 14.97
C HIS A 326 12.87 -15.07 14.07
N TRP A 327 13.90 -14.41 14.58
CA TRP A 327 15.13 -14.27 13.78
C TRP A 327 16.23 -15.23 14.26
N ARG A 328 16.03 -16.53 14.14
CA ARG A 328 17.18 -17.43 13.95
C ARG A 328 17.63 -17.22 12.51
N ARG A 329 18.76 -16.52 12.32
CA ARG A 329 19.48 -16.56 11.04
C ARG A 329 19.52 -18.03 10.61
N PRO A 330 19.17 -18.38 9.34
CA PRO A 330 19.43 -19.71 8.85
C PRO A 330 20.91 -19.97 9.17
N ARG A 331 21.19 -20.99 9.96
CA ARG A 331 22.59 -21.42 10.16
C ARG A 331 23.13 -21.62 8.75
N PRO A 332 24.32 -21.02 8.41
CA PRO A 332 24.95 -21.33 7.14
C PRO A 332 25.00 -22.85 7.04
N ARG A 333 24.43 -23.41 5.98
CA ARG A 333 24.53 -24.82 5.68
C ARG A 333 26.03 -25.15 5.80
N ARG A 334 26.41 -25.93 6.80
CA ARG A 334 27.74 -26.50 6.86
C ARG A 334 27.94 -27.18 5.51
N THR A 335 28.75 -26.61 4.66
CA THR A 335 29.20 -27.24 3.44
C THR A 335 29.85 -28.53 3.92
N ARG A 336 29.22 -29.67 3.63
CA ARG A 336 29.86 -30.98 3.82
C ARG A 336 31.19 -30.89 3.10
N LYS A 337 32.30 -30.93 3.83
CA LYS A 337 33.62 -31.08 3.23
C LYS A 337 33.49 -32.21 2.21
N ALA A 338 33.71 -31.87 0.95
CA ALA A 338 33.72 -32.85 -0.12
C ALA A 338 34.69 -33.98 0.28
N ARG A 339 34.20 -35.21 0.32
CA ARG A 339 35.06 -36.38 0.46
C ARG A 339 36.04 -36.37 -0.73
N PRO A 340 37.34 -36.67 -0.51
CA PRO A 340 38.27 -36.79 -1.62
C PRO A 340 37.78 -37.91 -2.54
N PRO A 341 37.92 -37.73 -3.87
CA PRO A 341 37.42 -38.69 -4.85
C PRO A 341 38.15 -40.02 -4.67
N THR A 342 37.38 -41.10 -4.56
CA THR A 342 37.88 -42.47 -4.55
C THR A 342 38.59 -42.77 -5.87
N ARG A 343 39.58 -43.64 -5.86
CA ARG A 343 40.51 -44.00 -6.96
C ARG A 343 39.86 -44.39 -8.30
N ALA A 344 38.54 -44.56 -8.36
CA ALA A 344 37.80 -44.97 -9.56
C ALA A 344 37.46 -43.80 -10.53
N ALA A 345 37.66 -42.53 -10.15
CA ALA A 345 37.30 -41.36 -11.00
C ALA A 345 38.44 -40.82 -11.88
N LYS A 346 39.54 -41.55 -12.02
CA LYS A 346 40.73 -41.11 -12.81
C LYS A 346 40.72 -41.50 -14.28
N TRP A 347 39.60 -41.97 -14.84
CA TRP A 347 39.61 -42.51 -16.23
C TRP A 347 38.85 -41.69 -17.28
N CYS A 348 38.33 -40.48 -16.98
CA CYS A 348 37.59 -39.67 -17.95
C CYS A 348 38.13 -38.24 -18.16
N SER A 349 39.43 -38.00 -18.02
CA SER A 349 40.02 -36.70 -18.33
C SER A 349 41.15 -36.79 -19.33
N ARG A 350 40.88 -37.25 -20.56
CA ARG A 350 41.72 -37.03 -21.75
C ARG A 350 40.85 -36.93 -22.99
N ALA A 351 40.46 -35.69 -23.31
CA ALA A 351 40.09 -35.29 -24.66
C ALA A 351 40.73 -33.91 -24.91
N PRO A 352 41.37 -33.69 -26.07
CA PRO A 352 42.13 -32.47 -26.34
C PRO A 352 41.22 -31.30 -26.71
N ALA A 353 41.59 -30.13 -26.24
CA ALA A 353 40.99 -28.87 -26.60
C ALA A 353 41.29 -28.52 -28.06
N SER A 354 40.26 -28.45 -28.92
CA SER A 354 40.33 -27.80 -30.21
C SER A 354 39.91 -26.33 -30.14
N VAL A 355 40.84 -25.46 -30.44
CA VAL A 355 40.65 -24.04 -30.57
C VAL A 355 39.80 -23.76 -31.79
N ALA A 356 38.65 -23.09 -31.60
CA ALA A 356 37.85 -22.51 -32.67
C ALA A 356 37.88 -20.97 -32.54
N THR A 357 38.63 -20.32 -33.38
CA THR A 357 38.66 -18.87 -33.63
C THR A 357 37.42 -18.52 -34.45
N ALA A 358 36.51 -17.70 -33.90
CA ALA A 358 35.42 -17.09 -34.67
C ALA A 358 35.77 -15.64 -34.96
N GLY A 359 35.86 -15.29 -36.24
CA GLY A 359 36.08 -13.95 -36.74
C GLY A 359 34.79 -13.11 -36.76
N PRO A 360 34.87 -11.80 -37.00
CA PRO A 360 33.78 -10.85 -36.75
C PRO A 360 32.72 -10.90 -37.86
N ALA A 361 31.45 -10.95 -37.44
CA ALA A 361 30.30 -10.89 -38.35
C ALA A 361 30.04 -9.43 -38.81
N ARG A 362 30.03 -9.26 -40.12
CA ARG A 362 29.68 -8.01 -40.82
C ARG A 362 28.18 -7.69 -40.69
N ALA A 363 27.87 -6.47 -40.32
CA ALA A 363 26.54 -5.88 -40.40
C ALA A 363 26.06 -5.78 -41.85
N ARG A 364 24.88 -6.33 -42.16
CA ARG A 364 24.14 -6.08 -43.41
C ARG A 364 23.01 -5.08 -43.14
N SER A 365 23.15 -3.92 -43.78
CA SER A 365 22.08 -2.94 -43.93
C SER A 365 20.95 -3.50 -44.79
N ARG A 366 19.69 -3.49 -44.31
CA ARG A 366 18.51 -3.64 -45.18
C ARG A 366 17.87 -2.28 -45.45
N ARG A 367 17.86 -1.93 -46.75
CA ARG A 367 17.11 -0.80 -47.30
C ARG A 367 15.61 -1.10 -47.26
N GLN A 368 14.82 -0.09 -46.93
CA GLN A 368 13.36 -0.07 -47.16
C GLN A 368 13.06 0.21 -48.63
N PRO A 369 12.00 -0.36 -49.19
CA PRO A 369 11.39 0.13 -50.41
C PRO A 369 10.23 1.08 -50.14
N ARG A 370 9.98 1.94 -51.11
CA ARG A 370 8.98 3.04 -51.13
C ARG A 370 7.55 2.57 -50.94
#